data_40f4e435717f3c38d209c68fdf366ad6
#
_entry.id   40f4e435717f3c38d209c68fdf366ad6
#
_cell.length_a   1.000
_cell.length_b   1.000
_cell.length_c   1.000
_cell.angle_alpha   90.00
_cell.angle_beta   90.00
_cell.angle_gamma   90.00
#
_symmetry.space_group_name_H-M   'P 1'
#
loop_
_entity.id
_entity.type
_entity.pdbx_description
1 polymer ?
#
loop_
_entity_poly.entity_id
_entity_poly.type
_entity_poly.pdbx_seq_one_letter_code
_entity_poly.pdbx_strand_id
1 'polypeptide(L)'
;MDEQEPVHIPIEDSIDLHSFAPRDVVAVVDDYLHAAREAGFTDVRLIHGRGTGAQRAAVQRLLREHALVERYWDAPESRLGATVVRLRRPHP
;
A
#
# COMPACT_ATOMS: atom_id res chain seq x y z
N MET A 1 -12.26 31.32 10.91
CA MET A 1 -12.11 30.75 10.85
C MET A 1 -11.79 30.06 10.65
N ASP A 2 -11.76 29.72 10.52
CA ASP A 2 -11.57 29.03 10.49
C ASP A 2 -11.04 28.43 10.19
N GLU A 3 -10.73 28.83 10.14
CA GLU A 3 -10.27 28.15 9.86
C GLU A 3 -10.14 26.94 9.88
N GLN A 4 -9.99 26.77 9.08
CA GLN A 4 -9.98 25.32 8.99
C GLN A 4 -8.63 24.86 8.66
N GLU A 5 -7.93 24.47 9.65
CA GLU A 5 -6.69 23.76 9.41
C GLU A 5 -6.97 22.46 8.75
N PRO A 6 -6.25 22.09 7.70
CA PRO A 6 -6.42 20.76 7.12
C PRO A 6 -6.12 19.70 8.17
N VAL A 7 -7.01 18.76 8.30
CA VAL A 7 -6.79 17.64 9.19
C VAL A 7 -5.69 16.80 8.59
N HIS A 8 -4.55 16.78 9.27
CA HIS A 8 -3.47 15.87 8.87
C HIS A 8 -3.75 14.50 9.48
N ILE A 9 -4.18 13.59 8.65
CA ILE A 9 -4.26 12.20 9.08
C ILE A 9 -2.90 11.61 8.83
N PRO A 10 -2.15 11.21 9.87
CA PRO A 10 -0.83 10.62 9.64
C PRO A 10 -0.96 9.37 8.79
N ILE A 11 -0.07 9.24 7.82
CA ILE A 11 -0.05 8.02 7.04
C ILE A 11 0.52 6.90 7.91
N GLU A 12 -0.08 5.74 7.83
CA GLU A 12 0.34 4.59 8.61
C GLU A 12 1.11 3.61 7.74
N ASP A 13 1.77 2.65 8.39
CA ASP A 13 2.57 1.66 7.69
C ASP A 13 1.73 0.51 7.14
N SER A 14 0.41 0.62 7.21
CA SER A 14 -0.48 -0.35 6.59
C SER A 14 -1.70 0.36 6.04
N ILE A 15 -2.33 -0.24 5.03
CA ILE A 15 -3.57 0.27 4.48
C ILE A 15 -4.51 -0.90 4.23
N ASP A 16 -5.76 -0.71 4.65
CA ASP A 16 -6.81 -1.70 4.43
C ASP A 16 -7.54 -1.34 3.14
N LEU A 17 -7.44 -2.21 2.16
CA LEU A 17 -8.01 -1.94 0.85
C LEU A 17 -9.48 -2.31 0.73
N HIS A 18 -10.07 -2.89 1.79
CA HIS A 18 -11.48 -3.27 1.76
C HIS A 18 -12.43 -2.09 1.54
N SER A 19 -12.01 -0.91 1.98
CA SER A 19 -12.85 0.29 1.90
C SER A 19 -12.98 0.84 0.50
N PHE A 20 -12.17 0.35 -0.44
CA PHE A 20 -12.10 0.93 -1.77
C PHE A 20 -12.74 0.00 -2.78
N ALA A 21 -13.35 0.59 -3.81
CA ALA A 21 -13.91 -0.22 -4.89
C ALA A 21 -12.78 -0.96 -5.59
N PRO A 22 -13.00 -2.20 -6.04
CA PRO A 22 -11.93 -2.96 -6.71
C PRO A 22 -11.26 -2.22 -7.86
N ARG A 23 -12.04 -1.45 -8.63
CA ARG A 23 -11.48 -0.72 -9.78
C ARG A 23 -10.54 0.41 -9.36
N ASP A 24 -10.61 0.83 -8.09
CA ASP A 24 -9.79 1.94 -7.60
C ASP A 24 -8.52 1.46 -6.90
N VAL A 25 -8.41 0.17 -6.63
CA VAL A 25 -7.36 -0.34 -5.75
C VAL A 25 -5.96 -0.07 -6.30
N VAL A 26 -5.77 -0.24 -7.60
CA VAL A 26 -4.44 -0.02 -8.19
C VAL A 26 -4.00 1.43 -8.00
N ALA A 27 -4.89 2.39 -8.27
CA ALA A 27 -4.56 3.80 -8.10
C ALA A 27 -4.34 4.14 -6.63
N VAL A 28 -5.15 3.56 -5.74
CA VAL A 28 -4.99 3.79 -4.30
C VAL A 28 -3.65 3.29 -3.81
N VAL A 29 -3.25 2.09 -4.24
CA VAL A 29 -1.96 1.52 -3.83
C VAL A 29 -0.82 2.37 -4.36
N ASP A 30 -0.89 2.79 -5.62
CA ASP A 30 0.16 3.63 -6.19
C ASP A 30 0.33 4.91 -5.37
N ASP A 31 -0.77 5.60 -5.07
CA ASP A 31 -0.72 6.82 -4.27
C ASP A 31 -0.17 6.55 -2.88
N TYR A 32 -0.61 5.44 -2.27
CA TYR A 32 -0.16 5.09 -0.92
C TYR A 32 1.35 4.84 -0.88
N LEU A 33 1.88 4.14 -1.87
CA LEU A 33 3.32 3.83 -1.89
C LEU A 33 4.16 5.11 -1.99
N HIS A 34 3.72 6.07 -2.79
CA HIS A 34 4.41 7.35 -2.88
C HIS A 34 4.36 8.09 -1.55
N ALA A 35 3.20 8.14 -0.92
CA ALA A 35 3.06 8.83 0.36
C ALA A 35 3.85 8.14 1.46
N ALA A 36 3.86 6.81 1.48
CA ALA A 36 4.60 6.05 2.48
C ALA A 36 6.10 6.27 2.35
N ARG A 37 6.59 6.31 1.12
CA ARG A 37 8.00 6.57 0.89
C ARG A 37 8.38 7.97 1.37
N GLU A 38 7.55 8.96 1.08
CA GLU A 38 7.80 10.31 1.55
C GLU A 38 7.79 10.40 3.06
N ALA A 39 6.96 9.60 3.71
CA ALA A 39 6.89 9.56 5.16
C ALA A 39 8.08 8.82 5.79
N GLY A 40 8.90 8.17 4.97
CA GLY A 40 10.11 7.51 5.47
C GLY A 40 9.93 6.05 5.83
N PHE A 41 8.80 5.44 5.47
CA PHE A 41 8.61 4.01 5.76
C PHE A 41 9.49 3.17 4.85
N THR A 42 10.02 2.09 5.40
CA THR A 42 10.77 1.11 4.61
C THR A 42 9.89 -0.06 4.22
N ASP A 43 9.07 -0.55 5.13
CA ASP A 43 8.15 -1.66 4.88
C ASP A 43 6.75 -1.21 5.16
N VAL A 44 5.83 -1.55 4.26
CA VAL A 44 4.41 -1.26 4.46
C VAL A 44 3.61 -2.52 4.16
N ARG A 45 2.38 -2.55 4.65
CA ARG A 45 1.51 -3.71 4.52
C ARG A 45 0.24 -3.30 3.79
N LEU A 46 -0.08 -4.05 2.75
CA LEU A 46 -1.30 -3.84 1.96
C LEU A 46 -2.26 -4.96 2.30
N ILE A 47 -3.38 -4.63 2.94
CA ILE A 47 -4.35 -5.62 3.38
C ILE A 47 -5.45 -5.70 2.34
N HIS A 48 -5.37 -6.70 1.48
CA HIS A 48 -6.32 -6.87 0.38
C HIS A 48 -7.38 -7.92 0.66
N GLY A 49 -7.21 -8.67 1.74
CA GLY A 49 -8.13 -9.73 2.06
C GLY A 49 -7.86 -10.99 1.25
N ARG A 50 -8.48 -12.08 1.68
CA ARG A 50 -8.26 -13.37 1.03
C ARG A 50 -9.16 -13.55 -0.18
N GLY A 51 -10.47 -13.41 0.02
CA GLY A 51 -11.46 -13.48 -1.06
C GLY A 51 -11.14 -14.57 -2.07
N THR A 52 -11.30 -14.23 -3.35
CA THR A 52 -11.00 -15.13 -4.46
C THR A 52 -9.53 -15.07 -4.86
N GLY A 53 -8.76 -14.15 -4.30
CA GLY A 53 -7.39 -13.91 -4.71
C GLY A 53 -7.26 -12.87 -5.82
N ALA A 54 -8.36 -12.33 -6.32
CA ALA A 54 -8.31 -11.37 -7.43
C ALA A 54 -7.63 -10.07 -7.00
N GLN A 55 -7.94 -9.59 -5.79
CA GLN A 55 -7.32 -8.36 -5.28
C GLN A 55 -5.82 -8.56 -5.06
N ARG A 56 -5.45 -9.68 -4.45
CA ARG A 56 -4.05 -10.00 -4.25
C ARG A 56 -3.30 -10.03 -5.57
N ALA A 57 -3.88 -10.68 -6.56
CA ALA A 57 -3.24 -10.80 -7.89
C ALA A 57 -3.06 -9.42 -8.54
N ALA A 58 -4.07 -8.57 -8.45
CA ALA A 58 -4.00 -7.23 -9.04
C ALA A 58 -2.95 -6.38 -8.34
N VAL A 59 -2.91 -6.44 -7.01
CA VAL A 59 -1.94 -5.70 -6.22
C VAL A 59 -0.53 -6.18 -6.54
N GLN A 60 -0.30 -7.48 -6.53
CA GLN A 60 1.04 -8.00 -6.76
C GLN A 60 1.52 -7.78 -8.19
N ARG A 61 0.60 -7.73 -9.16
CA ARG A 61 0.96 -7.36 -10.52
C ARG A 61 1.49 -5.93 -10.58
N LEU A 62 0.81 -4.99 -9.90
CA LEU A 62 1.27 -3.62 -9.82
C LEU A 62 2.65 -3.55 -9.17
N LEU A 63 2.83 -4.25 -8.06
CA LEU A 63 4.08 -4.19 -7.30
C LEU A 63 5.27 -4.71 -8.11
N ARG A 64 5.02 -5.71 -8.95
CA ARG A 64 6.10 -6.34 -9.73
C ARG A 64 6.82 -5.33 -10.62
N GLU A 65 6.10 -4.32 -11.07
CA GLU A 65 6.65 -3.35 -12.01
C GLU A 65 6.75 -1.94 -11.45
N HIS A 66 6.46 -1.77 -10.16
CA HIS A 66 6.42 -0.43 -9.58
C HIS A 66 7.82 0.06 -9.24
N ALA A 67 8.13 1.28 -9.67
CA ALA A 67 9.48 1.84 -9.52
C ALA A 67 9.92 1.98 -8.07
N LEU A 68 8.97 2.19 -7.13
CA LEU A 68 9.30 2.40 -5.73
C LEU A 68 9.43 1.10 -4.95
N VAL A 69 9.14 -0.05 -5.56
CA VAL A 69 9.11 -1.33 -4.85
C VAL A 69 10.44 -2.05 -5.04
N GLU A 70 11.12 -2.32 -3.94
CA GLU A 70 12.33 -3.13 -3.97
C GLU A 70 11.96 -4.60 -4.09
N ARG A 71 11.03 -5.05 -3.24
CA ARG A 71 10.49 -6.40 -3.30
C ARG A 71 9.21 -6.47 -2.48
N TYR A 72 8.47 -7.55 -2.62
CA TYR A 72 7.24 -7.77 -1.88
C TYR A 72 7.09 -9.25 -1.59
N TRP A 73 6.27 -9.56 -0.59
CA TRP A 73 5.99 -10.95 -0.24
C TRP A 73 4.67 -11.03 0.51
N ASP A 74 4.07 -12.22 0.51
CA ASP A 74 2.88 -12.44 1.31
C ASP A 74 3.22 -12.33 2.79
N ALA A 75 2.41 -11.60 3.55
CA ALA A 75 2.63 -11.50 4.99
C ALA A 75 2.39 -12.89 5.61
N PRO A 76 3.38 -13.43 6.33
CA PRO A 76 3.31 -14.84 6.75
C PRO A 76 2.09 -15.18 7.59
N GLU A 77 1.65 -14.27 8.44
CA GLU A 77 0.53 -14.55 9.34
C GLU A 77 -0.83 -14.24 8.70
N SER A 78 -0.85 -13.74 7.48
CA SER A 78 -2.09 -13.23 6.88
C SER A 78 -2.89 -14.27 6.12
N ARG A 79 -2.33 -15.46 5.89
CA ARG A 79 -2.95 -16.50 5.06
C ARG A 79 -3.33 -15.94 3.69
N LEU A 80 -2.40 -15.21 3.06
CA LEU A 80 -2.59 -14.60 1.75
C LEU A 80 -3.56 -13.43 1.76
N GLY A 81 -3.87 -12.89 2.93
CA GLY A 81 -4.76 -11.73 3.04
C GLY A 81 -4.06 -10.40 3.02
N ALA A 82 -2.73 -10.38 3.05
CA ALA A 82 -1.96 -9.14 3.03
C ALA A 82 -0.61 -9.36 2.36
N THR A 83 -0.09 -8.31 1.76
CA THR A 83 1.23 -8.31 1.11
C THR A 83 2.09 -7.26 1.80
N VAL A 84 3.31 -7.63 2.15
CA VAL A 84 4.30 -6.70 2.65
C VAL A 84 5.11 -6.17 1.48
N VAL A 85 5.38 -4.88 1.49
CA VAL A 85 6.16 -4.23 0.44
C VAL A 85 7.36 -3.57 1.06
N ARG A 86 8.55 -3.84 0.53
CA ARG A 86 9.75 -3.10 0.89
C ARG A 86 9.98 -2.02 -0.16
N LEU A 87 10.03 -0.78 0.31
CA LEU A 87 10.20 0.35 -0.57
C LEU A 87 11.67 0.59 -0.84
N ARG A 88 11.98 1.03 -2.05
CA ARG A 88 13.34 1.41 -2.39
C ARG A 88 13.72 2.65 -1.62
N ARG A 89 14.97 2.71 -1.18
CA ARG A 89 15.46 3.89 -0.51
C ARG A 89 15.56 5.02 -1.51
N PRO A 90 15.25 6.26 -1.08
CA PRO A 90 15.52 7.40 -1.94
C PRO A 90 17.02 7.48 -2.19
N HIS A 91 17.40 7.98 -3.36
CA HIS A 91 18.79 8.22 -3.64
C HIS A 91 19.32 9.31 -2.71
N PRO A 92 20.56 9.16 -2.21
CA PRO A 92 21.15 10.19 -1.38
C PRO A 92 21.34 11.49 -2.14
#